data_f8c9e4af0a26667a4bebb9e8af76ebad
#
_entry.id   f8c9e4af0a26667a4bebb9e8af76ebad
#
_cell.length_a   1.000
_cell.length_b   1.000
_cell.length_c   1.000
_cell.angle_alpha   90.00
_cell.angle_beta   90.00
_cell.angle_gamma   90.00
#
_symmetry.space_group_name_H-M   'P 1'
#
loop_
_entity.id
_entity.type
_entity.pdbx_description
1 polymer ?
#
loop_
_entity_poly.entity_id
_entity_poly.type
_entity_poly.pdbx_seq_one_letter_code
_entity_poly.pdbx_strand_id
1 'polypeptide(L)'
;MQIHTALTLLALLCLSHGAEVGFPGDKAMLMPLGLNGRIVNGTKAALRQFPHQVSLSRSWSLSHFCGGSIISSKLVLTAAHCMYLNGEVIQPWSIVVVGGIVKLTDMTPTRQERGVEKISIHPMFDISTLHNDVAVLQLSVSFKFTPELHNAPLAGNPIVPGTICQVAGWGYPADNIPIVSLDLMYVDLPIRSVDECRKLLKNITNLPDGMFCAGYLDGGKDACQGDSGGGMVCNGILTGVVSGGEGCARPLFPGVYADVYYYLNWITNNEAIVISGNFSRGNSTRRNNDNA
;
A
#
# COMPACT_ATOMS: atom_id res chain seq x y z
N MET A 1 -48.20 -53.28 28.70
CA MET A 1 -49.49 -52.80 28.22
C MET A 1 -49.22 -51.96 26.98
N GLN A 2 -49.61 -52.51 25.85
CA GLN A 2 -49.50 -51.97 24.48
C GLN A 2 -50.27 -50.67 24.38
N ILE A 3 -49.85 -49.74 23.52
CA ILE A 3 -50.71 -49.25 22.44
C ILE A 3 -49.83 -48.62 21.33
N HIS A 4 -50.05 -49.17 20.18
CA HIS A 4 -49.56 -48.85 18.85
C HIS A 4 -50.24 -47.62 18.23
N THR A 5 -49.66 -47.19 17.12
CA THR A 5 -50.26 -46.57 15.90
C THR A 5 -50.37 -45.04 15.95
N ALA A 6 -50.17 -44.29 14.88
CA ALA A 6 -50.11 -44.56 13.46
C ALA A 6 -49.45 -43.36 12.75
N LEU A 7 -48.62 -43.70 11.75
CA LEU A 7 -48.26 -42.77 10.65
C LEU A 7 -49.53 -42.49 9.83
N THR A 8 -49.81 -41.24 9.56
CA THR A 8 -50.67 -40.87 8.41
C THR A 8 -49.94 -39.81 7.58
N LEU A 9 -49.53 -40.26 6.38
CA LEU A 9 -49.20 -39.43 5.23
C LEU A 9 -50.40 -38.49 4.93
N LEU A 10 -50.13 -37.21 4.86
CA LEU A 10 -51.02 -36.26 4.14
C LEU A 10 -50.20 -35.57 3.06
N ALA A 11 -50.26 -36.14 1.88
CA ALA A 11 -49.92 -35.48 0.64
C ALA A 11 -51.07 -34.52 0.30
N LEU A 12 -50.84 -33.23 0.39
CA LEU A 12 -51.73 -32.23 -0.22
C LEU A 12 -51.01 -31.60 -1.42
N LEU A 13 -51.58 -31.94 -2.58
CA LEU A 13 -51.37 -31.20 -3.81
C LEU A 13 -51.80 -29.76 -3.58
N CYS A 14 -50.92 -28.80 -3.79
CA CYS A 14 -51.29 -27.44 -4.18
C CYS A 14 -50.84 -27.20 -5.61
N LEU A 15 -51.82 -27.26 -6.49
CA LEU A 15 -51.75 -26.84 -7.88
C LEU A 15 -51.53 -25.32 -7.96
N SER A 16 -50.47 -24.96 -8.69
CA SER A 16 -50.35 -23.83 -9.62
C SER A 16 -51.09 -22.53 -9.31
N HIS A 17 -50.34 -21.50 -9.00
CA HIS A 17 -50.46 -20.21 -9.68
C HIS A 17 -49.06 -19.69 -9.86
N GLY A 18 -48.55 -19.72 -11.07
CA GLY A 18 -47.33 -19.09 -11.47
C GLY A 18 -47.50 -17.57 -11.37
N ALA A 19 -46.92 -17.01 -10.34
CA ALA A 19 -46.52 -15.61 -10.35
C ALA A 19 -45.01 -15.60 -10.70
N GLU A 20 -44.71 -15.37 -11.96
CA GLU A 20 -43.39 -14.96 -12.38
C GLU A 20 -43.09 -13.64 -11.68
N VAL A 21 -42.34 -13.71 -10.59
CA VAL A 21 -41.61 -12.56 -10.06
C VAL A 21 -40.44 -12.33 -11.02
N GLY A 22 -40.72 -11.52 -12.03
CA GLY A 22 -39.68 -10.99 -12.92
C GLY A 22 -38.72 -10.19 -12.06
N PHE A 23 -37.54 -10.77 -11.80
CA PHE A 23 -36.39 -9.98 -11.39
C PHE A 23 -36.08 -9.03 -12.54
N PRO A 24 -35.92 -7.70 -12.27
CA PRO A 24 -35.52 -6.76 -13.30
C PRO A 24 -34.18 -7.24 -13.84
N GLY A 25 -34.21 -7.51 -15.15
CA GLY A 25 -33.09 -8.13 -15.86
C GLY A 25 -31.75 -7.51 -15.48
N ASP A 26 -30.84 -8.36 -15.08
CA ASP A 26 -29.41 -8.13 -15.15
C ASP A 26 -29.08 -7.74 -16.60
N LYS A 27 -29.10 -6.43 -16.87
CA LYS A 27 -28.29 -5.88 -17.94
C LYS A 27 -26.86 -6.18 -17.48
N ALA A 28 -26.32 -7.28 -17.96
CA ALA A 28 -24.86 -7.47 -18.01
C ALA A 28 -24.33 -6.17 -18.62
N MET A 29 -23.81 -5.31 -17.76
CA MET A 29 -23.13 -4.09 -18.16
C MET A 29 -21.87 -4.59 -18.86
N LEU A 30 -21.97 -4.66 -20.21
CA LEU A 30 -20.80 -4.84 -21.06
C LEU A 30 -19.85 -3.72 -20.67
N MET A 31 -18.85 -4.08 -19.86
CA MET A 31 -17.75 -3.19 -19.56
C MET A 31 -17.13 -2.77 -20.90
N PRO A 32 -16.92 -1.48 -21.14
CA PRO A 32 -16.22 -1.06 -22.35
C PRO A 32 -14.88 -1.80 -22.38
N LEU A 33 -14.64 -2.54 -23.44
CA LEU A 33 -13.34 -3.11 -23.80
C LEU A 33 -12.36 -1.95 -23.95
N GLY A 34 -11.62 -1.60 -22.88
CA GLY A 34 -10.68 -0.49 -22.89
C GLY A 34 -10.11 -0.05 -21.55
N LEU A 35 -10.52 -0.61 -20.42
CA LEU A 35 -9.92 -0.31 -19.10
C LEU A 35 -8.63 -1.13 -18.92
N ASN A 36 -7.59 -0.80 -19.67
CA ASN A 36 -6.26 -1.41 -19.55
C ASN A 36 -5.34 -0.69 -18.54
N GLY A 37 -5.89 -0.02 -17.54
CA GLY A 37 -5.10 0.67 -16.53
C GLY A 37 -5.75 0.56 -15.15
N ARG A 38 -4.95 0.27 -14.13
CA ARG A 38 -5.32 0.19 -12.71
C ARG A 38 -4.21 0.93 -11.94
N ILE A 39 -4.40 1.72 -11.01
CA ILE A 39 -4.10 3.11 -10.65
C ILE A 39 -4.97 3.92 -11.61
N VAL A 40 -5.74 4.85 -11.14
CA VAL A 40 -6.71 5.55 -12.01
C VAL A 40 -6.03 6.09 -13.26
N ASN A 41 -6.37 5.54 -14.44
CA ASN A 41 -5.73 5.83 -15.73
C ASN A 41 -4.19 5.69 -15.75
N GLY A 42 -3.66 4.74 -14.98
CA GLY A 42 -2.24 4.41 -14.97
C GLY A 42 -1.82 3.54 -16.15
N THR A 43 -0.52 3.37 -16.28
CA THR A 43 0.15 2.51 -17.26
C THR A 43 0.73 1.30 -16.55
N LYS A 44 0.75 0.13 -17.20
CA LYS A 44 1.38 -1.06 -16.67
C LYS A 44 2.89 -0.87 -16.55
N ALA A 45 3.44 -1.15 -15.37
CA ALA A 45 4.87 -1.08 -15.13
C ALA A 45 5.61 -2.27 -15.76
N ALA A 46 6.80 -2.00 -16.26
CA ALA A 46 7.74 -3.03 -16.67
C ALA A 46 8.56 -3.54 -15.49
N LEU A 47 9.04 -4.77 -15.56
CA LEU A 47 10.01 -5.30 -14.60
C LEU A 47 11.27 -4.40 -14.60
N ARG A 48 11.81 -4.11 -13.42
CA ARG A 48 12.93 -3.17 -13.16
C ARG A 48 12.58 -1.69 -13.22
N GLN A 49 11.37 -1.31 -13.59
CA GLN A 49 10.99 0.11 -13.64
C GLN A 49 10.86 0.73 -12.24
N PHE A 50 10.34 -0.04 -11.28
CA PHE A 50 10.21 0.37 -9.87
C PHE A 50 10.80 -0.70 -8.93
N PRO A 51 12.13 -0.90 -8.95
CA PRO A 51 12.77 -2.00 -8.23
C PRO A 51 12.71 -1.87 -6.70
N HIS A 52 12.37 -0.69 -6.19
CA HIS A 52 12.18 -0.40 -4.77
C HIS A 52 10.75 -0.71 -4.28
N GLN A 53 9.80 -0.84 -5.22
CA GLN A 53 8.39 -1.05 -4.88
C GLN A 53 8.16 -2.45 -4.31
N VAL A 54 7.47 -2.52 -3.18
CA VAL A 54 7.07 -3.77 -2.54
C VAL A 54 5.58 -3.79 -2.23
N SER A 55 5.03 -4.99 -2.17
CA SER A 55 3.69 -5.27 -1.66
C SER A 55 3.78 -5.66 -0.19
N LEU A 56 3.01 -5.01 0.66
CA LEU A 56 2.73 -5.47 2.01
C LEU A 56 1.50 -6.38 1.97
N SER A 57 1.70 -7.63 2.34
CA SER A 57 0.67 -8.67 2.25
C SER A 57 0.42 -9.30 3.62
N ARG A 58 -0.79 -9.80 3.84
CA ARG A 58 -1.14 -10.56 5.04
C ARG A 58 -0.44 -11.93 5.02
N SER A 59 0.25 -12.31 6.10
CA SER A 59 1.06 -13.53 6.14
C SER A 59 0.24 -14.82 5.93
N TRP A 60 -1.05 -14.81 6.29
CA TRP A 60 -1.93 -16.00 6.21
C TRP A 60 -2.65 -16.16 4.86
N SER A 61 -2.78 -15.11 4.06
CA SER A 61 -3.53 -15.15 2.79
C SER A 61 -2.72 -14.64 1.61
N LEU A 62 -1.57 -14.01 1.86
CA LEU A 62 -0.77 -13.26 0.90
C LEU A 62 -1.56 -12.15 0.16
N SER A 63 -2.69 -11.73 0.73
CA SER A 63 -3.49 -10.64 0.19
C SER A 63 -2.77 -9.32 0.40
N HIS A 64 -2.56 -8.59 -0.68
CA HIS A 64 -2.03 -7.24 -0.69
C HIS A 64 -2.96 -6.29 0.07
N PHE A 65 -2.39 -5.39 0.89
CA PHE A 65 -3.16 -4.38 1.62
C PHE A 65 -2.55 -2.98 1.58
N CYS A 66 -1.25 -2.86 1.33
CA CYS A 66 -0.52 -1.60 1.22
C CYS A 66 0.73 -1.79 0.35
N GLY A 67 1.27 -0.69 -0.16
CA GLY A 67 2.59 -0.61 -0.76
C GLY A 67 3.68 -0.28 0.25
N GLY A 68 4.90 -0.27 -0.22
CA GLY A 68 6.08 0.20 0.51
C GLY A 68 7.26 0.41 -0.42
N SER A 69 8.30 1.08 0.07
CA SER A 69 9.54 1.31 -0.68
C SER A 69 10.75 0.79 0.08
N ILE A 70 11.56 -0.02 -0.57
CA ILE A 70 12.84 -0.45 -0.01
C ILE A 70 13.75 0.77 0.11
N ILE A 71 14.25 1.05 1.33
CA ILE A 71 15.22 2.13 1.61
C ILE A 71 16.60 1.57 1.96
N SER A 72 16.69 0.34 2.44
CA SER A 72 17.93 -0.43 2.57
C SER A 72 17.62 -1.93 2.40
N SER A 73 18.66 -2.78 2.38
CA SER A 73 18.42 -4.24 2.25
C SER A 73 17.53 -4.82 3.36
N LYS A 74 17.41 -4.12 4.49
CA LYS A 74 16.69 -4.59 5.68
C LYS A 74 15.52 -3.68 6.10
N LEU A 75 15.32 -2.54 5.43
CA LEU A 75 14.31 -1.56 5.79
C LEU A 75 13.39 -1.21 4.63
N VAL A 76 12.11 -1.09 4.95
CA VAL A 76 11.06 -0.65 4.05
C VAL A 76 10.33 0.54 4.67
N LEU A 77 10.21 1.63 3.92
CA LEU A 77 9.40 2.79 4.26
C LEU A 77 7.97 2.58 3.75
N THR A 78 6.99 2.90 4.58
CA THR A 78 5.56 2.82 4.26
C THR A 78 4.78 3.86 5.06
N ALA A 79 3.46 3.91 4.90
CA ALA A 79 2.58 4.76 5.69
C ALA A 79 2.27 4.17 7.07
N ALA A 80 2.13 5.01 8.08
CA ALA A 80 1.80 4.59 9.43
C ALA A 80 0.39 3.99 9.53
N HIS A 81 -0.59 4.58 8.79
CA HIS A 81 -1.97 4.07 8.80
C HIS A 81 -2.07 2.62 8.29
N CYS A 82 -1.17 2.17 7.42
CA CYS A 82 -1.08 0.77 6.98
C CYS A 82 -0.82 -0.21 8.13
N MET A 83 -0.25 0.27 9.23
CA MET A 83 0.10 -0.54 10.39
C MET A 83 -1.06 -0.71 11.38
N TYR A 84 -2.26 -0.24 11.02
CA TYR A 84 -3.46 -0.37 11.85
C TYR A 84 -4.52 -1.25 11.17
N LEU A 85 -5.24 -2.01 11.99
CA LEU A 85 -6.41 -2.77 11.58
C LEU A 85 -7.45 -2.68 12.71
N ASN A 86 -8.65 -2.20 12.40
CA ASN A 86 -9.73 -2.00 13.38
C ASN A 86 -9.31 -1.14 14.59
N GLY A 87 -8.44 -0.14 14.37
CA GLY A 87 -7.94 0.76 15.42
C GLY A 87 -6.75 0.22 16.22
N GLU A 88 -6.33 -1.02 15.99
CA GLU A 88 -5.22 -1.66 16.70
C GLU A 88 -3.98 -1.78 15.80
N VAL A 89 -2.80 -1.65 16.39
CA VAL A 89 -1.53 -1.86 15.68
C VAL A 89 -1.37 -3.33 15.35
N ILE A 90 -1.15 -3.63 14.08
CA ILE A 90 -0.94 -5.02 13.61
C ILE A 90 0.41 -5.55 14.09
N GLN A 91 0.48 -6.86 14.27
CA GLN A 91 1.71 -7.51 14.73
C GLN A 91 2.70 -7.70 13.57
N PRO A 92 4.02 -7.53 13.79
CA PRO A 92 5.04 -7.69 12.74
C PRO A 92 4.93 -9.02 11.99
N TRP A 93 4.71 -10.12 12.71
CA TRP A 93 4.58 -11.46 12.12
C TRP A 93 3.37 -11.63 11.19
N SER A 94 2.42 -10.71 11.24
CA SER A 94 1.23 -10.71 10.37
C SER A 94 1.51 -10.15 8.97
N ILE A 95 2.72 -9.62 8.72
CA ILE A 95 3.10 -8.96 7.47
C ILE A 95 4.15 -9.79 6.74
N VAL A 96 3.94 -9.99 5.45
CA VAL A 96 4.97 -10.43 4.50
C VAL A 96 5.20 -9.30 3.49
N VAL A 97 6.46 -8.91 3.34
CA VAL A 97 6.91 -7.93 2.35
C VAL A 97 7.35 -8.68 1.10
N VAL A 98 6.73 -8.39 -0.04
CA VAL A 98 6.97 -9.07 -1.31
C VAL A 98 7.53 -8.08 -2.32
N GLY A 99 8.70 -8.36 -2.89
CA GLY A 99 9.33 -7.52 -3.88
C GLY A 99 9.93 -8.32 -5.05
N GLY A 100 10.42 -7.60 -6.09
CA GLY A 100 10.96 -8.21 -7.31
C GLY A 100 9.89 -8.76 -8.25
N ILE A 101 8.66 -8.22 -8.17
CA ILE A 101 7.49 -8.66 -8.93
C ILE A 101 6.81 -7.48 -9.64
N VAL A 102 6.11 -7.77 -10.72
CA VAL A 102 5.16 -6.84 -11.37
C VAL A 102 3.71 -7.34 -11.32
N LYS A 103 3.50 -8.64 -11.07
CA LYS A 103 2.18 -9.17 -10.74
C LYS A 103 2.18 -9.75 -9.33
N LEU A 104 1.11 -9.50 -8.58
CA LEU A 104 0.95 -10.08 -7.23
C LEU A 104 1.01 -11.61 -7.22
N THR A 105 0.61 -12.23 -8.32
CA THR A 105 0.62 -13.70 -8.52
C THR A 105 1.92 -14.24 -9.12
N ASP A 106 2.92 -13.39 -9.41
CA ASP A 106 4.18 -13.84 -9.98
C ASP A 106 4.93 -14.76 -9.01
N MET A 107 5.37 -15.93 -9.52
CA MET A 107 6.21 -16.91 -8.82
C MET A 107 7.57 -17.03 -9.53
N THR A 108 8.06 -15.93 -10.06
CA THR A 108 9.32 -15.83 -10.81
C THR A 108 10.53 -15.92 -9.87
N PRO A 109 11.73 -16.27 -10.38
CA PRO A 109 12.95 -16.30 -9.57
C PRO A 109 13.36 -14.92 -9.00
N THR A 110 12.80 -13.83 -9.53
CA THR A 110 13.05 -12.46 -9.05
C THR A 110 12.26 -12.13 -7.78
N ARG A 111 11.16 -12.88 -7.52
CA ARG A 111 10.32 -12.70 -6.33
C ARG A 111 11.10 -13.01 -5.06
N GLN A 112 11.07 -12.10 -4.11
CA GLN A 112 11.58 -12.31 -2.76
C GLN A 112 10.52 -11.93 -1.74
N GLU A 113 10.36 -12.78 -0.72
CA GLU A 113 9.45 -12.57 0.41
C GLU A 113 10.24 -12.44 1.71
N ARG A 114 9.86 -11.49 2.56
CA ARG A 114 10.48 -11.29 3.88
C ARG A 114 9.40 -11.04 4.94
N GLY A 115 9.53 -11.72 6.05
CA GLY A 115 8.79 -11.41 7.26
C GLY A 115 9.28 -10.09 7.86
N VAL A 116 8.44 -9.46 8.66
CA VAL A 116 8.77 -8.26 9.42
C VAL A 116 9.18 -8.65 10.84
N GLU A 117 10.32 -8.13 11.30
CA GLU A 117 10.82 -8.32 12.67
C GLU A 117 10.30 -7.20 13.60
N LYS A 118 10.24 -5.96 13.09
CA LYS A 118 9.84 -4.79 13.88
C LYS A 118 9.10 -3.77 13.01
N ILE A 119 8.07 -3.17 13.59
CA ILE A 119 7.36 -2.00 13.06
C ILE A 119 7.77 -0.79 13.89
N SER A 120 8.23 0.27 13.23
CA SER A 120 8.49 1.58 13.84
C SER A 120 7.54 2.59 13.22
N ILE A 121 6.49 2.97 13.95
CA ILE A 121 5.54 4.01 13.58
C ILE A 121 6.09 5.35 14.08
N HIS A 122 5.89 6.44 13.33
CA HIS A 122 6.27 7.76 13.81
C HIS A 122 5.56 8.06 15.14
N PRO A 123 6.27 8.48 16.20
CA PRO A 123 5.71 8.56 17.55
C PRO A 123 4.58 9.58 17.69
N MET A 124 4.50 10.54 16.76
CA MET A 124 3.45 11.56 16.72
C MET A 124 2.43 11.28 15.60
N PHE A 125 2.32 10.04 15.10
CA PHE A 125 1.29 9.70 14.13
C PHE A 125 -0.10 9.85 14.74
N ASP A 126 -0.98 10.51 14.03
CA ASP A 126 -2.40 10.67 14.38
C ASP A 126 -3.27 10.06 13.29
N ILE A 127 -3.95 8.96 13.59
CA ILE A 127 -4.78 8.21 12.64
C ILE A 127 -6.03 9.00 12.21
N SER A 128 -6.48 9.96 12.99
CA SER A 128 -7.66 10.77 12.69
C SER A 128 -7.39 11.85 11.64
N THR A 129 -6.17 12.35 11.59
CA THR A 129 -5.74 13.44 10.71
C THR A 129 -4.71 12.99 9.68
N LEU A 130 -4.20 11.78 9.80
CA LEU A 130 -3.04 11.24 9.05
C LEU A 130 -1.78 12.12 9.19
N HIS A 131 -1.68 12.91 10.26
CA HIS A 131 -0.46 13.66 10.55
C HIS A 131 0.67 12.71 10.92
N ASN A 132 1.87 12.95 10.38
CA ASN A 132 3.05 12.09 10.54
C ASN A 132 2.84 10.64 10.06
N ASP A 133 2.19 10.49 8.92
CA ASP A 133 1.81 9.18 8.35
C ASP A 133 2.99 8.46 7.69
N VAL A 134 3.98 8.11 8.49
CA VAL A 134 5.17 7.36 8.07
C VAL A 134 5.50 6.25 9.06
N ALA A 135 5.90 5.09 8.54
CA ALA A 135 6.39 3.95 9.31
C ALA A 135 7.57 3.28 8.61
N VAL A 136 8.48 2.72 9.39
CA VAL A 136 9.61 1.91 8.90
C VAL A 136 9.45 0.47 9.39
N LEU A 137 9.52 -0.47 8.45
CA LEU A 137 9.50 -1.90 8.72
C LEU A 137 10.92 -2.44 8.67
N GLN A 138 11.36 -3.09 9.75
CA GLN A 138 12.60 -3.86 9.78
C GLN A 138 12.29 -5.30 9.40
N LEU A 139 12.95 -5.80 8.36
CA LEU A 139 12.77 -7.16 7.88
C LEU A 139 13.53 -8.15 8.76
N SER A 140 12.99 -9.35 8.92
CA SER A 140 13.64 -10.45 9.66
C SER A 140 14.95 -10.90 8.97
N VAL A 141 14.95 -10.92 7.64
CA VAL A 141 16.10 -11.25 6.79
C VAL A 141 16.23 -10.18 5.69
N SER A 142 17.47 -9.79 5.37
CA SER A 142 17.74 -8.82 4.31
C SER A 142 17.27 -9.30 2.93
N PHE A 143 16.83 -8.38 2.10
CA PHE A 143 16.70 -8.61 0.67
C PHE A 143 18.08 -8.82 0.02
N LYS A 144 18.14 -9.70 -0.95
CA LYS A 144 19.29 -9.81 -1.85
C LYS A 144 19.04 -8.87 -3.03
N PHE A 145 19.82 -7.81 -3.15
CA PHE A 145 19.65 -6.85 -4.23
C PHE A 145 19.97 -7.45 -5.59
N THR A 146 19.15 -7.13 -6.57
CA THR A 146 19.21 -7.51 -7.98
C THR A 146 18.75 -6.31 -8.82
N PRO A 147 18.89 -6.34 -10.15
CA PRO A 147 18.33 -5.28 -11.00
C PRO A 147 16.81 -5.13 -10.86
N GLU A 148 16.10 -6.19 -10.44
CA GLU A 148 14.65 -6.20 -10.25
C GLU A 148 14.21 -5.78 -8.83
N LEU A 149 15.16 -5.77 -7.87
CA LEU A 149 14.87 -5.50 -6.47
C LEU A 149 16.03 -4.79 -5.79
N HIS A 150 15.94 -3.50 -5.57
CA HIS A 150 16.93 -2.71 -4.82
C HIS A 150 16.27 -1.46 -4.20
N ASN A 151 17.01 -0.77 -3.34
CA ASN A 151 16.53 0.42 -2.65
C ASN A 151 16.44 1.64 -3.58
N ALA A 152 15.54 2.57 -3.24
CA ALA A 152 15.52 3.92 -3.76
C ALA A 152 16.35 4.85 -2.86
N PRO A 153 17.11 5.81 -3.43
CA PRO A 153 17.70 6.89 -2.67
C PRO A 153 16.61 7.80 -2.09
N LEU A 154 16.81 8.27 -0.86
CA LEU A 154 15.89 9.19 -0.18
C LEU A 154 16.12 10.63 -0.63
N ALA A 155 15.05 11.44 -0.67
CA ALA A 155 15.14 12.87 -0.97
C ALA A 155 15.99 13.60 0.07
N GLY A 156 17.06 14.27 -0.41
CA GLY A 156 17.94 15.12 0.40
C GLY A 156 17.63 16.62 0.29
N ASN A 157 16.60 17.00 -0.48
CA ASN A 157 16.20 18.36 -0.71
C ASN A 157 14.67 18.48 -0.69
N PRO A 158 14.12 19.69 -0.41
CA PRO A 158 12.69 19.92 -0.49
C PRO A 158 12.11 19.63 -1.86
N ILE A 159 10.84 19.24 -1.89
CA ILE A 159 10.07 19.04 -3.13
C ILE A 159 9.94 20.37 -3.90
N VAL A 160 9.94 20.26 -5.24
CA VAL A 160 9.78 21.42 -6.14
C VAL A 160 8.41 21.34 -6.81
N PRO A 161 7.49 22.29 -6.58
CA PRO A 161 6.20 22.35 -7.26
C PRO A 161 6.35 22.34 -8.79
N GLY A 162 5.44 21.65 -9.48
CA GLY A 162 5.47 21.45 -10.93
C GLY A 162 6.31 20.28 -11.39
N THR A 163 7.15 19.67 -10.53
CA THR A 163 7.89 18.46 -10.89
C THR A 163 6.91 17.32 -11.16
N ILE A 164 7.11 16.60 -12.26
CA ILE A 164 6.36 15.38 -12.56
C ILE A 164 7.05 14.21 -11.87
N CYS A 165 6.30 13.51 -11.03
CA CYS A 165 6.78 12.38 -10.25
C CYS A 165 5.93 11.15 -10.55
N GLN A 166 6.47 9.97 -10.27
CA GLN A 166 5.80 8.69 -10.55
C GLN A 166 5.35 8.03 -9.25
N VAL A 167 4.14 7.53 -9.25
CA VAL A 167 3.61 6.65 -8.21
C VAL A 167 3.31 5.31 -8.83
N ALA A 168 3.76 4.23 -8.18
CA ALA A 168 3.49 2.87 -8.62
C ALA A 168 2.82 2.04 -7.52
N GLY A 169 1.91 1.13 -7.91
CA GLY A 169 1.25 0.26 -6.95
C GLY A 169 0.25 -0.71 -7.58
N TRP A 170 -0.40 -1.47 -6.70
CA TRP A 170 -1.43 -2.46 -7.05
C TRP A 170 -2.82 -2.04 -6.55
N GLY A 171 -3.02 -0.76 -6.28
CA GLY A 171 -4.27 -0.21 -5.78
C GLY A 171 -5.45 -0.33 -6.75
N TYR A 172 -6.60 0.20 -6.33
CA TYR A 172 -7.84 0.13 -7.09
C TYR A 172 -7.75 0.92 -8.39
N PRO A 173 -8.39 0.43 -9.46
CA PRO A 173 -8.42 1.11 -10.75
C PRO A 173 -9.31 2.36 -10.77
N ALA A 174 -10.22 2.46 -9.82
CA ALA A 174 -11.14 3.58 -9.62
C ALA A 174 -11.76 3.48 -8.23
N ASP A 175 -12.24 4.61 -7.73
CA ASP A 175 -12.86 4.75 -6.41
C ASP A 175 -14.05 3.79 -6.15
N ASN A 176 -14.76 3.43 -7.21
CA ASN A 176 -15.94 2.56 -7.16
C ASN A 176 -15.66 1.09 -7.54
N ILE A 177 -14.40 0.69 -7.71
CA ILE A 177 -14.02 -0.69 -8.05
C ILE A 177 -13.09 -1.25 -6.96
N PRO A 178 -13.63 -1.86 -5.88
CA PRO A 178 -12.87 -2.27 -4.70
C PRO A 178 -12.09 -3.59 -4.94
N ILE A 179 -11.31 -3.64 -6.01
CA ILE A 179 -10.50 -4.81 -6.38
C ILE A 179 -9.09 -4.32 -6.71
N VAL A 180 -8.09 -4.79 -5.95
CA VAL A 180 -6.68 -4.49 -6.21
C VAL A 180 -6.25 -4.96 -7.61
N SER A 181 -5.33 -4.22 -8.22
CA SER A 181 -4.71 -4.63 -9.47
C SER A 181 -3.82 -5.86 -9.24
N LEU A 182 -3.92 -6.84 -10.12
CA LEU A 182 -2.93 -7.92 -10.14
C LEU A 182 -1.59 -7.45 -10.73
N ASP A 183 -1.62 -6.54 -11.70
CA ASP A 183 -0.45 -5.96 -12.34
C ASP A 183 0.00 -4.68 -11.61
N LEU A 184 1.32 -4.50 -11.46
CA LEU A 184 1.89 -3.23 -10.99
C LEU A 184 1.61 -2.16 -12.03
N MET A 185 0.97 -1.10 -11.59
CA MET A 185 0.65 0.05 -12.43
C MET A 185 1.44 1.27 -11.97
N TYR A 186 1.56 2.30 -12.80
CA TYR A 186 2.13 3.58 -12.42
C TYR A 186 1.44 4.75 -13.12
N VAL A 187 1.58 5.92 -12.53
CA VAL A 187 1.03 7.17 -13.04
C VAL A 187 2.02 8.31 -12.83
N ASP A 188 2.07 9.24 -13.77
CA ASP A 188 2.82 10.49 -13.67
C ASP A 188 1.90 11.56 -13.09
N LEU A 189 2.34 12.22 -11.99
CA LEU A 189 1.57 13.23 -11.27
C LEU A 189 2.42 14.49 -11.04
N PRO A 190 1.90 15.69 -11.29
CA PRO A 190 2.58 16.94 -10.97
C PRO A 190 2.47 17.25 -9.47
N ILE A 191 3.60 17.59 -8.84
CA ILE A 191 3.64 18.13 -7.48
C ILE A 191 2.94 19.49 -7.48
N ARG A 192 2.08 19.74 -6.49
CA ARG A 192 1.44 21.03 -6.23
C ARG A 192 2.19 21.79 -5.15
N SER A 193 2.07 23.13 -5.16
CA SER A 193 2.59 23.90 -4.05
C SER A 193 1.79 23.63 -2.76
N VAL A 194 2.45 23.70 -1.60
CA VAL A 194 1.79 23.46 -0.31
C VAL A 194 0.62 24.45 -0.09
N ASP A 195 0.78 25.71 -0.54
CA ASP A 195 -0.29 26.71 -0.44
C ASP A 195 -1.49 26.38 -1.33
N GLU A 196 -1.26 25.85 -2.53
CA GLU A 196 -2.33 25.35 -3.40
C GLU A 196 -3.02 24.15 -2.77
N CYS A 197 -2.26 23.18 -2.25
CA CYS A 197 -2.80 22.02 -1.54
C CYS A 197 -3.69 22.43 -0.35
N ARG A 198 -3.22 23.36 0.49
CA ARG A 198 -3.98 23.88 1.63
C ARG A 198 -5.29 24.55 1.20
N LYS A 199 -5.28 25.29 0.09
CA LYS A 199 -6.50 25.92 -0.47
C LYS A 199 -7.50 24.89 -0.98
N LEU A 200 -7.03 23.89 -1.73
CA LEU A 200 -7.88 22.85 -2.33
C LEU A 200 -8.50 21.97 -1.25
N LEU A 201 -7.73 21.59 -0.23
CA LEU A 201 -8.12 20.61 0.78
C LEU A 201 -8.73 21.23 2.05
N LYS A 202 -8.86 22.58 2.14
CA LYS A 202 -9.28 23.29 3.36
C LYS A 202 -10.58 22.82 4.01
N ASN A 203 -11.50 22.27 3.21
CA ASN A 203 -12.80 21.78 3.70
C ASN A 203 -12.77 20.29 4.11
N ILE A 204 -11.65 19.59 3.88
CA ILE A 204 -11.47 18.16 4.14
C ILE A 204 -10.45 17.98 5.27
N THR A 205 -9.30 18.62 5.13
CA THR A 205 -8.21 18.53 6.09
C THR A 205 -7.43 19.84 6.11
N ASN A 206 -6.95 20.19 7.29
CA ASN A 206 -5.93 21.23 7.41
C ASN A 206 -4.58 20.57 7.14
N LEU A 207 -4.13 20.54 5.85
CA LEU A 207 -2.91 19.84 5.43
C LEU A 207 -1.75 20.18 6.38
N PRO A 208 -1.30 19.20 7.21
CA PRO A 208 -0.27 19.47 8.21
C PRO A 208 1.12 19.61 7.59
N ASP A 209 2.06 20.15 8.36
CA ASP A 209 3.47 20.19 7.95
C ASP A 209 3.98 18.75 7.75
N GLY A 210 4.94 18.59 6.82
CA GLY A 210 5.43 17.28 6.43
C GLY A 210 4.54 16.51 5.46
N MET A 211 3.52 17.18 4.91
CA MET A 211 2.67 16.62 3.84
C MET A 211 2.62 17.57 2.65
N PHE A 212 2.48 17.00 1.46
CA PHE A 212 2.23 17.72 0.21
C PHE A 212 1.16 17.01 -0.61
N CYS A 213 0.72 17.61 -1.70
CA CYS A 213 -0.19 16.97 -2.61
C CYS A 213 0.33 16.97 -4.05
N ALA A 214 -0.12 15.98 -4.83
CA ALA A 214 0.19 15.85 -6.25
C ALA A 214 -1.03 15.36 -7.01
N GLY A 215 -1.18 15.82 -8.23
CA GLY A 215 -2.31 15.44 -9.08
C GLY A 215 -2.68 16.51 -10.09
N TYR A 216 -3.54 16.14 -11.02
CA TYR A 216 -4.13 17.03 -12.01
C TYR A 216 -5.40 17.68 -11.44
N LEU A 217 -5.59 18.98 -11.63
CA LEU A 217 -6.78 19.67 -11.11
C LEU A 217 -8.07 19.25 -11.81
N ASP A 218 -7.97 18.82 -13.06
CA ASP A 218 -9.10 18.24 -13.81
C ASP A 218 -9.41 16.79 -13.36
N GLY A 219 -8.62 16.24 -12.43
CA GLY A 219 -8.72 14.85 -11.99
C GLY A 219 -8.25 13.86 -13.05
N GLY A 220 -8.84 12.65 -13.00
CA GLY A 220 -8.65 11.61 -14.02
C GLY A 220 -7.41 10.73 -13.83
N LYS A 221 -6.41 11.13 -13.03
CA LYS A 221 -5.20 10.35 -12.72
C LYS A 221 -4.85 10.49 -11.25
N ASP A 222 -4.65 9.37 -10.55
CA ASP A 222 -4.30 9.37 -9.13
C ASP A 222 -3.83 7.99 -8.64
N ALA A 223 -3.21 7.96 -7.44
CA ALA A 223 -3.14 6.78 -6.59
C ALA A 223 -4.54 6.49 -5.98
N CYS A 224 -4.79 5.25 -5.58
CA CYS A 224 -6.07 4.85 -5.01
C CYS A 224 -5.88 3.85 -3.86
N GLN A 225 -6.98 3.37 -3.25
CA GLN A 225 -6.95 2.40 -2.16
C GLN A 225 -6.10 1.17 -2.55
N GLY A 226 -5.18 0.79 -1.66
CA GLY A 226 -4.19 -0.24 -1.91
C GLY A 226 -2.82 0.27 -2.39
N ASP A 227 -2.73 1.52 -2.90
CA ASP A 227 -1.44 2.18 -3.19
C ASP A 227 -0.83 2.82 -1.93
N SER A 228 -1.60 2.97 -0.85
CA SER A 228 -1.18 3.49 0.46
C SER A 228 0.17 2.94 0.89
N GLY A 229 1.05 3.79 1.37
CA GLY A 229 2.41 3.42 1.79
C GLY A 229 3.40 3.22 0.65
N GLY A 230 2.93 3.14 -0.60
CA GLY A 230 3.79 3.10 -1.79
C GLY A 230 4.57 4.40 -1.98
N GLY A 231 5.68 4.32 -2.69
CA GLY A 231 6.56 5.47 -2.92
C GLY A 231 6.13 6.33 -4.11
N MET A 232 6.25 7.65 -3.93
CA MET A 232 6.33 8.59 -5.04
C MET A 232 7.80 8.87 -5.35
N VAL A 233 8.24 8.67 -6.58
CA VAL A 233 9.60 8.94 -7.02
C VAL A 233 9.65 10.08 -8.03
N CYS A 234 10.56 11.00 -7.79
CA CYS A 234 10.84 12.13 -8.68
C CYS A 234 12.28 11.97 -9.19
N ASN A 235 12.45 11.78 -10.49
CA ASN A 235 13.78 11.53 -11.09
C ASN A 235 14.57 10.38 -10.42
N GLY A 236 13.87 9.29 -10.05
CA GLY A 236 14.48 8.13 -9.41
C GLY A 236 14.75 8.27 -7.90
N ILE A 237 14.38 9.40 -7.28
CA ILE A 237 14.57 9.68 -5.85
C ILE A 237 13.22 9.52 -5.14
N LEU A 238 13.18 8.76 -4.05
CA LEU A 238 11.99 8.57 -3.22
C LEU A 238 11.70 9.88 -2.46
N THR A 239 10.62 10.55 -2.86
CA THR A 239 10.27 11.90 -2.44
C THR A 239 9.00 11.93 -1.57
N GLY A 240 8.08 10.99 -1.79
CA GLY A 240 6.82 10.93 -1.05
C GLY A 240 6.39 9.52 -0.71
N VAL A 241 5.51 9.39 0.28
CA VAL A 241 4.80 8.16 0.65
C VAL A 241 3.31 8.40 0.47
N VAL A 242 2.61 7.55 -0.28
CA VAL A 242 1.15 7.65 -0.48
C VAL A 242 0.45 7.57 0.87
N SER A 243 -0.27 8.61 1.24
CA SER A 243 -0.95 8.73 2.53
C SER A 243 -2.47 8.67 2.39
N GLY A 244 -3.09 9.61 1.66
CA GLY A 244 -4.53 9.65 1.55
C GLY A 244 -5.03 10.58 0.45
N GLY A 245 -6.34 10.84 0.47
CA GLY A 245 -7.02 11.73 -0.47
C GLY A 245 -8.53 11.67 -0.28
N GLU A 246 -9.26 12.57 -0.93
CA GLU A 246 -10.72 12.55 -0.98
C GLU A 246 -11.20 11.78 -2.22
N GLY A 247 -11.42 10.47 -2.05
CA GLY A 247 -11.65 9.55 -3.16
C GLY A 247 -10.39 9.39 -4.01
N CYS A 248 -10.54 9.03 -5.29
CA CYS A 248 -9.41 8.84 -6.21
C CYS A 248 -9.67 9.59 -7.53
N ALA A 249 -8.69 10.38 -7.96
CA ALA A 249 -8.71 11.11 -9.22
C ALA A 249 -9.89 12.08 -9.41
N ARG A 250 -10.46 12.58 -8.33
CA ARG A 250 -11.55 13.56 -8.39
C ARG A 250 -11.01 14.95 -8.76
N PRO A 251 -11.73 15.71 -9.61
CA PRO A 251 -11.34 17.09 -9.91
C PRO A 251 -11.20 17.93 -8.63
N LEU A 252 -10.13 18.72 -8.56
CA LEU A 252 -9.78 19.59 -7.43
C LEU A 252 -9.39 18.89 -6.12
N PHE A 253 -9.31 17.57 -6.10
CA PHE A 253 -8.89 16.76 -4.94
C PHE A 253 -7.63 15.95 -5.28
N PRO A 254 -6.43 16.59 -5.26
CA PRO A 254 -5.17 15.87 -5.49
C PRO A 254 -4.86 14.92 -4.35
N GLY A 255 -4.17 13.83 -4.65
CA GLY A 255 -3.68 12.87 -3.66
C GLY A 255 -2.69 13.52 -2.68
N VAL A 256 -2.67 13.04 -1.43
CA VAL A 256 -1.85 13.54 -0.33
C VAL A 256 -0.74 12.55 -0.01
N TYR A 257 0.46 13.06 0.22
CA TYR A 257 1.70 12.30 0.41
C TYR A 257 2.45 12.81 1.63
N ALA A 258 3.06 11.91 2.40
CA ALA A 258 4.03 12.29 3.43
C ALA A 258 5.36 12.63 2.75
N ASP A 259 5.99 13.75 3.15
CA ASP A 259 7.22 14.28 2.56
C ASP A 259 8.45 13.57 3.14
N VAL A 260 9.14 12.78 2.31
CA VAL A 260 10.33 12.01 2.73
C VAL A 260 11.45 12.93 3.21
N TYR A 261 11.63 14.11 2.62
CA TYR A 261 12.64 15.06 3.07
C TYR A 261 12.33 15.61 4.48
N TYR A 262 11.06 15.96 4.74
CA TYR A 262 10.65 16.40 6.07
C TYR A 262 10.92 15.35 7.15
N TYR A 263 10.67 14.08 6.85
CA TYR A 263 10.86 12.97 7.79
C TYR A 263 12.26 12.32 7.71
N LEU A 264 13.19 12.85 6.90
CA LEU A 264 14.49 12.22 6.61
C LEU A 264 15.27 11.88 7.89
N ASN A 265 15.35 12.80 8.84
CA ASN A 265 16.06 12.59 10.10
C ASN A 265 15.46 11.45 10.92
N TRP A 266 14.13 11.35 10.96
CA TRP A 266 13.45 10.28 11.67
C TRP A 266 13.66 8.93 10.96
N ILE A 267 13.58 8.89 9.65
CA ILE A 267 13.81 7.69 8.82
C ILE A 267 15.23 7.18 9.02
N THR A 268 16.25 8.04 8.90
CA THR A 268 17.66 7.65 9.01
C THR A 268 18.07 7.24 10.42
N ASN A 269 17.45 7.80 11.47
CA ASN A 269 17.66 7.34 12.84
C ASN A 269 17.22 5.87 13.02
N ASN A 270 16.17 5.41 12.34
CA ASN A 270 15.79 3.99 12.34
C ASN A 270 16.84 3.11 11.64
N GLU A 271 17.51 3.60 10.58
CA GLU A 271 18.63 2.89 9.94
C GLU A 271 19.82 2.74 10.89
N ALA A 272 20.21 3.80 11.58
CA ALA A 272 21.34 3.78 12.52
C ALA A 272 21.12 2.78 13.66
N ILE A 273 19.89 2.68 14.19
CA ILE A 273 19.54 1.70 15.23
C ILE A 273 19.72 0.26 14.74
N VAL A 274 19.33 -0.03 13.50
CA VAL A 274 19.47 -1.38 12.92
C VAL A 274 20.94 -1.76 12.73
N ILE A 275 21.77 -0.82 12.28
CA ILE A 275 23.21 -1.04 12.09
C ILE A 275 23.89 -1.29 13.45
N SER A 276 23.61 -0.48 14.46
CA SER A 276 24.17 -0.63 15.82
C SER A 276 23.72 -1.93 16.51
N GLY A 277 22.46 -2.34 16.33
CA GLY A 277 21.94 -3.59 16.88
C GLY A 277 22.60 -4.86 16.29
N ASN A 278 23.05 -4.80 15.05
CA ASN A 278 23.79 -5.90 14.42
C ASN A 278 25.22 -6.02 14.96
N PHE A 279 25.87 -4.91 15.33
CA PHE A 279 27.20 -4.91 15.95
C PHE A 279 27.18 -5.53 17.35
N SER A 280 26.14 -5.28 18.16
CA SER A 280 26.02 -5.84 19.50
C SER A 280 25.70 -7.35 19.50
N ARG A 281 24.94 -7.86 18.53
CA ARG A 281 24.69 -9.30 18.36
C ARG A 281 25.87 -10.08 17.83
N GLY A 282 26.72 -9.48 16.96
CA GLY A 282 27.94 -10.11 16.43
C GLY A 282 29.05 -10.31 17.45
N ASN A 283 29.13 -9.49 18.50
CA ASN A 283 30.16 -9.61 19.53
C ASN A 283 29.77 -10.56 20.70
N SER A 284 28.49 -10.91 20.85
CA SER A 284 28.04 -11.85 21.89
C SER A 284 28.33 -13.31 21.53
N THR A 285 28.50 -13.67 20.26
CA THR A 285 28.77 -15.05 19.82
C THR A 285 30.25 -15.42 19.77
N ARG A 286 31.18 -14.47 20.01
CA ARG A 286 32.64 -14.73 20.00
C ARG A 286 33.28 -14.92 21.35
N ARG A 287 32.54 -14.88 22.48
CA ARG A 287 33.14 -14.96 23.85
C ARG A 287 32.99 -16.29 24.57
N ASN A 288 32.51 -17.35 23.96
CA ASN A 288 32.32 -18.65 24.64
C ASN A 288 33.08 -19.81 24.00
N ASN A 289 34.30 -19.65 23.54
CA ASN A 289 35.13 -20.81 23.17
C ASN A 289 36.64 -20.54 23.35
N ASP A 290 37.05 -20.09 24.54
CA ASP A 290 38.47 -20.21 24.97
C ASP A 290 38.49 -20.27 26.48
N ASN A 291 38.19 -21.44 27.02
CA ASN A 291 38.63 -21.96 28.31
C ASN A 291 38.09 -23.40 28.51
N ALA A 292 38.86 -24.37 28.04
CA ALA A 292 38.91 -25.73 28.55
C ALA A 292 40.30 -26.32 28.19
#